data_8836b25ba01d599f9524fcddd5e9887e
#
_entry.id   8836b25ba01d599f9524fcddd5e9887e
#
_cell.length_a   1.000
_cell.length_b   1.000
_cell.length_c   1.000
_cell.angle_alpha   90.00
_cell.angle_beta   90.00
_cell.angle_gamma   90.00
#
_symmetry.space_group_name_H-M   'P 1'
#
loop_
_entity.id
_entity.type
_entity.pdbx_description
1 polymer ?
#
loop_
_entity_poly.entity_id
_entity_poly.type
_entity_poly.pdbx_seq_one_letter_code
_entity_poly.pdbx_strand_id
1 'polypeptide(L)'
;MNRRTSWPSRPLKFLAATAVAILAGCAAPSSDHLGHMHQPAPAAVDHASHAAAADARVMVQFPAMLRTHTLANMRDHLLALAEIQDHLSRGAYDKASDVAEQRLGMSSLGLHGAHDVAKFMPQGMQAAGTAMHRSASQFAIAAKDASVTGDLKGSLAALARVSQTCVACHAAYRIQ
;
A
#
# COMPACT_ATOMS: atom_id res chain seq x y z
N MET A 1 -47.99 14.99 26.91
CA MET A 1 -47.21 14.99 28.17
C MET A 1 -45.76 14.91 27.80
N ASN A 2 -45.06 16.04 27.89
CA ASN A 2 -43.71 16.25 27.33
C ASN A 2 -42.72 16.26 28.51
N ARG A 3 -41.91 15.20 28.70
CA ARG A 3 -40.87 15.17 29.73
C ARG A 3 -39.54 15.56 29.08
N ARG A 4 -39.13 16.80 29.30
CA ARG A 4 -37.77 17.26 29.04
C ARG A 4 -36.86 16.75 30.16
N THR A 5 -35.90 15.89 29.83
CA THR A 5 -34.80 15.50 30.73
C THR A 5 -33.63 16.46 30.52
N SER A 6 -33.41 17.31 31.52
CA SER A 6 -32.25 18.21 31.59
C SER A 6 -31.00 17.47 32.09
N TRP A 7 -29.93 17.51 31.32
CA TRP A 7 -28.61 17.02 31.73
C TRP A 7 -27.85 18.10 32.49
N PRO A 8 -27.16 17.76 33.59
CA PRO A 8 -26.36 18.71 34.33
C PRO A 8 -25.01 18.93 33.63
N SER A 9 -24.68 20.20 33.41
CA SER A 9 -23.39 20.70 32.96
C SER A 9 -22.35 20.57 34.08
N ARG A 10 -21.29 19.76 33.86
CA ARG A 10 -20.11 19.68 34.73
C ARG A 10 -19.11 20.78 34.36
N PRO A 11 -18.57 21.54 35.33
CA PRO A 11 -17.56 22.55 35.07
C PRO A 11 -16.19 21.88 34.77
N LEU A 12 -15.57 22.31 33.69
CA LEU A 12 -14.21 21.94 33.28
C LEU A 12 -13.22 22.68 34.19
N LYS A 13 -12.51 21.99 35.05
CA LYS A 13 -11.41 22.55 35.84
C LYS A 13 -10.14 22.61 34.98
N PHE A 14 -9.73 23.83 34.62
CA PHE A 14 -8.43 24.07 33.97
C PHE A 14 -7.32 23.89 35.03
N LEU A 15 -6.47 22.89 34.81
CA LEU A 15 -5.18 22.77 35.51
C LEU A 15 -4.13 23.53 34.70
N ALA A 16 -3.64 24.60 35.26
CA ALA A 16 -2.49 25.34 34.74
C ALA A 16 -1.21 24.52 35.01
N ALA A 17 -0.53 24.08 33.95
CA ALA A 17 0.79 23.48 34.04
C ALA A 17 1.86 24.56 33.88
N THR A 18 2.63 24.79 34.90
CA THR A 18 3.82 25.67 34.93
C THR A 18 4.94 25.06 34.11
N ALA A 19 5.40 25.82 33.11
CA ALA A 19 6.59 25.51 32.33
C ALA A 19 7.87 25.86 33.10
N VAL A 20 8.70 24.87 33.38
CA VAL A 20 10.07 25.07 33.88
C VAL A 20 11.01 25.08 32.68
N ALA A 21 11.59 26.25 32.40
CA ALA A 21 12.63 26.42 31.40
C ALA A 21 13.98 26.00 31.99
N ILE A 22 14.58 24.92 31.49
CA ILE A 22 15.96 24.54 31.78
C ILE A 22 16.84 25.07 30.64
N LEU A 23 17.61 26.15 30.95
CA LEU A 23 18.69 26.64 30.10
C LEU A 23 19.91 25.72 30.28
N ALA A 24 20.20 24.85 29.32
CA ALA A 24 21.46 24.12 29.23
C ALA A 24 22.38 24.85 28.27
N GLY A 25 23.49 25.39 28.80
CA GLY A 25 24.49 26.13 28.08
C GLY A 25 25.26 25.22 27.09
N CYS A 26 25.42 25.69 25.87
CA CYS A 26 26.31 25.11 24.86
C CYS A 26 27.74 25.57 25.18
N ALA A 27 28.59 24.69 25.70
CA ALA A 27 30.03 24.83 25.66
C ALA A 27 30.53 24.23 24.36
N ALA A 28 31.14 25.06 23.50
CA ALA A 28 31.83 24.62 22.31
C ALA A 28 33.21 24.06 22.68
N PRO A 29 33.61 22.88 22.21
CA PRO A 29 35.00 22.47 22.27
C PRO A 29 35.79 23.03 21.12
N SER A 30 36.97 23.53 21.45
CA SER A 30 37.97 24.09 20.57
C SER A 30 38.47 23.12 19.50
N SER A 31 38.72 23.67 18.32
CA SER A 31 39.34 22.99 17.18
C SER A 31 40.79 22.67 17.50
N ASP A 32 41.14 21.41 17.71
CA ASP A 32 42.51 20.94 17.54
C ASP A 32 42.64 20.16 16.23
N HIS A 33 43.42 20.74 15.35
CA HIS A 33 43.98 20.14 14.17
C HIS A 33 44.85 18.96 14.55
N LEU A 34 44.50 17.74 14.12
CA LEU A 34 45.48 16.70 13.91
C LEU A 34 44.93 15.59 12.97
N GLY A 35 45.63 15.43 11.84
CA GLY A 35 45.72 14.16 11.15
C GLY A 35 44.57 13.83 10.18
N HIS A 36 44.68 14.25 8.94
CA HIS A 36 44.02 13.59 7.80
C HIS A 36 44.55 12.14 7.75
N MET A 37 43.96 11.24 8.52
CA MET A 37 44.03 9.83 8.16
C MET A 37 43.13 9.65 6.92
N HIS A 38 43.78 9.36 5.80
CA HIS A 38 43.11 8.87 4.61
C HIS A 38 42.29 7.62 5.02
N GLN A 39 41.02 7.82 5.24
CA GLN A 39 40.08 6.72 5.30
C GLN A 39 40.03 6.12 3.92
N PRO A 40 40.40 4.85 3.72
CA PRO A 40 40.26 4.24 2.40
C PRO A 40 38.80 4.42 1.97
N ALA A 41 38.60 4.94 0.77
CA ALA A 41 37.28 5.06 0.17
C ALA A 41 36.57 3.70 0.33
N PRO A 42 35.29 3.67 0.74
CA PRO A 42 34.55 2.42 0.77
C PRO A 42 34.72 1.77 -0.60
N ALA A 43 35.22 0.52 -0.60
CA ALA A 43 35.38 -0.26 -1.82
C ALA A 43 34.09 -0.13 -2.63
N ALA A 44 34.20 0.32 -3.88
CA ALA A 44 33.09 0.40 -4.79
C ALA A 44 32.41 -0.98 -4.74
N VAL A 45 31.21 -1.05 -4.18
CA VAL A 45 30.37 -2.24 -4.24
C VAL A 45 30.17 -2.52 -5.72
N ASP A 46 30.80 -3.58 -6.17
CA ASP A 46 30.78 -3.99 -7.56
C ASP A 46 29.36 -4.42 -7.92
N HIS A 47 28.55 -3.46 -8.39
CA HIS A 47 27.19 -3.71 -8.88
C HIS A 47 27.19 -4.57 -10.16
N ALA A 48 28.37 -4.89 -10.71
CA ALA A 48 28.50 -5.70 -11.91
C ALA A 48 28.41 -7.21 -11.67
N SER A 49 28.45 -7.70 -10.44
CA SER A 49 28.40 -9.14 -10.15
C SER A 49 27.01 -9.73 -9.94
N HIS A 50 25.95 -8.96 -10.10
CA HIS A 50 24.64 -9.54 -10.37
C HIS A 50 24.60 -9.94 -11.85
N ALA A 51 25.41 -10.93 -12.24
CA ALA A 51 25.13 -11.71 -13.44
C ALA A 51 23.66 -12.09 -13.35
N ALA A 52 22.85 -11.56 -14.28
CA ALA A 52 21.40 -11.72 -14.24
C ALA A 52 21.10 -13.21 -14.16
N ALA A 53 20.80 -13.71 -12.96
CA ALA A 53 20.28 -15.05 -12.80
C ALA A 53 19.14 -15.16 -13.79
N ALA A 54 19.13 -16.23 -14.61
CA ALA A 54 18.10 -16.42 -15.62
C ALA A 54 16.74 -16.24 -14.94
N ASP A 55 15.87 -15.39 -15.52
CA ASP A 55 14.56 -15.08 -14.94
C ASP A 55 13.75 -16.38 -14.83
N ALA A 56 13.63 -16.90 -13.61
CA ALA A 56 12.99 -18.18 -13.31
C ALA A 56 11.46 -18.12 -13.35
N ARG A 57 10.86 -16.95 -13.56
CA ARG A 57 9.41 -16.81 -13.63
C ARG A 57 8.85 -17.52 -14.85
N VAL A 58 7.68 -18.12 -14.68
CA VAL A 58 6.96 -18.76 -15.79
C VAL A 58 6.57 -17.69 -16.81
N MET A 59 7.05 -17.87 -18.06
CA MET A 59 6.65 -17.03 -19.18
C MET A 59 5.25 -17.42 -19.66
N VAL A 60 4.33 -16.46 -19.69
CA VAL A 60 2.97 -16.64 -20.18
C VAL A 60 2.79 -15.90 -21.51
N GLN A 61 2.40 -16.63 -22.52
CA GLN A 61 2.18 -16.08 -23.88
C GLN A 61 0.73 -15.65 -24.03
N PHE A 62 0.51 -14.36 -24.31
CA PHE A 62 -0.81 -13.84 -24.67
C PHE A 62 -0.86 -13.43 -26.15
N PRO A 63 -2.03 -13.58 -26.82
CA PRO A 63 -2.27 -12.88 -28.07
C PRO A 63 -2.04 -11.37 -27.91
N ALA A 64 -1.51 -10.71 -28.92
CA ALA A 64 -1.05 -9.31 -28.85
C ALA A 64 -2.09 -8.35 -28.25
N MET A 65 -3.36 -8.48 -28.64
CA MET A 65 -4.45 -7.65 -28.09
C MET A 65 -4.68 -7.89 -26.60
N LEU A 66 -4.72 -9.15 -26.17
CA LEU A 66 -4.91 -9.49 -24.75
C LEU A 66 -3.70 -9.09 -23.92
N ARG A 67 -2.48 -9.20 -24.46
CA ARG A 67 -1.27 -8.70 -23.81
C ARG A 67 -1.35 -7.19 -23.58
N THR A 68 -1.70 -6.42 -24.60
CA THR A 68 -1.86 -4.97 -24.50
C THR A 68 -2.90 -4.59 -23.43
N HIS A 69 -4.04 -5.27 -23.46
CA HIS A 69 -5.12 -5.08 -22.48
C HIS A 69 -4.67 -5.43 -21.06
N THR A 70 -4.02 -6.58 -20.85
CA THR A 70 -3.52 -7.02 -19.55
C THR A 70 -2.49 -6.02 -18.99
N LEU A 71 -1.56 -5.53 -19.82
CA LEU A 71 -0.59 -4.51 -19.38
C LEU A 71 -1.26 -3.19 -19.02
N ALA A 72 -2.33 -2.80 -19.72
CA ALA A 72 -3.12 -1.62 -19.35
C ALA A 72 -3.81 -1.81 -18.00
N ASN A 73 -4.41 -2.97 -17.75
CA ASN A 73 -5.00 -3.32 -16.47
C ASN A 73 -3.96 -3.27 -15.32
N MET A 74 -2.74 -3.79 -15.53
CA MET A 74 -1.69 -3.74 -14.51
C MET A 74 -1.29 -2.31 -14.16
N ARG A 75 -1.25 -1.39 -15.13
CA ARG A 75 -0.99 0.04 -14.88
C ARG A 75 -2.14 0.68 -14.11
N ASP A 76 -3.39 0.33 -14.45
CA ASP A 76 -4.57 0.80 -13.75
C ASP A 76 -4.61 0.30 -12.30
N HIS A 77 -4.18 -0.94 -12.04
CA HIS A 77 -4.04 -1.46 -10.69
C HIS A 77 -3.06 -0.64 -9.84
N LEU A 78 -1.91 -0.23 -10.41
CA LEU A 78 -0.96 0.64 -9.71
C LEU A 78 -1.55 2.01 -9.42
N LEU A 79 -2.28 2.59 -10.37
CA LEU A 79 -2.97 3.86 -10.17
C LEU A 79 -4.05 3.73 -9.09
N ALA A 80 -4.85 2.66 -9.12
CA ALA A 80 -5.84 2.39 -8.08
C ALA A 80 -5.22 2.27 -6.67
N LEU A 81 -4.07 1.60 -6.55
CA LEU A 81 -3.34 1.52 -5.27
C LEU A 81 -2.88 2.89 -4.78
N ALA A 82 -2.39 3.76 -5.68
CA ALA A 82 -1.98 5.11 -5.33
C ALA A 82 -3.18 5.95 -4.86
N GLU A 83 -4.31 5.89 -5.55
CA GLU A 83 -5.55 6.59 -5.17
C GLU A 83 -6.11 6.09 -3.83
N ILE A 84 -6.09 4.78 -3.59
CA ILE A 84 -6.50 4.18 -2.31
C ILE A 84 -5.65 4.73 -1.17
N GLN A 85 -4.32 4.75 -1.32
CA GLN A 85 -3.39 5.25 -0.30
C GLN A 85 -3.62 6.74 -0.02
N ASP A 86 -3.84 7.54 -1.07
CA ASP A 86 -4.14 8.96 -0.96
C ASP A 86 -5.48 9.18 -0.23
N HIS A 87 -6.53 8.42 -0.54
CA HIS A 87 -7.80 8.47 0.16
C HIS A 87 -7.68 8.08 1.64
N LEU A 88 -6.95 7.00 1.95
CA LEU A 88 -6.70 6.56 3.32
C LEU A 88 -5.95 7.64 4.13
N SER A 89 -4.95 8.30 3.51
CA SER A 89 -4.17 9.36 4.16
C SER A 89 -5.02 10.56 4.60
N ARG A 90 -6.13 10.79 3.92
CA ARG A 90 -7.09 11.85 4.20
C ARG A 90 -8.31 11.40 5.01
N GLY A 91 -8.35 10.16 5.46
CA GLY A 91 -9.51 9.58 6.15
C GLY A 91 -10.75 9.40 5.26
N ALA A 92 -10.58 9.46 3.92
CA ALA A 92 -11.68 9.29 2.97
C ALA A 92 -11.92 7.79 2.67
N TYR A 93 -12.24 7.03 3.72
CA TYR A 93 -12.34 5.57 3.69
C TYR A 93 -13.38 5.06 2.70
N ASP A 94 -14.54 5.71 2.58
CA ASP A 94 -15.56 5.32 1.60
C ASP A 94 -15.02 5.37 0.17
N LYS A 95 -14.26 6.44 -0.16
CA LYS A 95 -13.63 6.57 -1.48
C LYS A 95 -12.56 5.52 -1.71
N ALA A 96 -11.76 5.20 -0.69
CA ALA A 96 -10.78 4.12 -0.76
C ALA A 96 -11.46 2.76 -1.02
N SER A 97 -12.59 2.50 -0.35
CA SER A 97 -13.43 1.32 -0.57
C SER A 97 -13.95 1.24 -2.01
N ASP A 98 -14.53 2.33 -2.51
CA ASP A 98 -15.12 2.39 -3.85
C ASP A 98 -14.07 2.15 -4.94
N VAL A 99 -12.91 2.82 -4.87
CA VAL A 99 -11.79 2.60 -5.81
C VAL A 99 -11.33 1.15 -5.78
N ALA A 100 -11.17 0.59 -4.59
CA ALA A 100 -10.71 -0.79 -4.43
C ALA A 100 -11.68 -1.79 -5.06
N GLU A 101 -12.99 -1.70 -4.78
CA GLU A 101 -13.97 -2.65 -5.30
C GLU A 101 -14.16 -2.51 -6.81
N GLN A 102 -14.25 -1.27 -7.32
CA GLN A 102 -14.54 -1.03 -8.73
C GLN A 102 -13.37 -1.32 -9.65
N ARG A 103 -12.13 -1.18 -9.17
CA ARG A 103 -10.94 -1.31 -10.03
C ARG A 103 -10.03 -2.49 -9.69
N LEU A 104 -10.11 -3.03 -8.48
CA LEU A 104 -9.29 -4.17 -8.02
C LEU A 104 -10.14 -5.34 -7.54
N GLY A 105 -11.35 -5.10 -7.05
CA GLY A 105 -12.21 -6.10 -6.43
C GLY A 105 -12.84 -7.09 -7.42
N MET A 106 -13.65 -7.98 -6.89
CA MET A 106 -14.37 -8.98 -7.70
C MET A 106 -15.30 -8.35 -8.73
N SER A 107 -15.83 -7.14 -8.46
CA SER A 107 -16.70 -6.39 -9.38
C SER A 107 -15.97 -5.92 -10.64
N SER A 108 -14.65 -5.81 -10.61
CA SER A 108 -13.84 -5.36 -11.75
C SER A 108 -13.51 -6.45 -12.78
N LEU A 109 -13.81 -7.71 -12.51
CA LEU A 109 -13.45 -8.84 -13.38
C LEU A 109 -13.94 -8.68 -14.84
N GLY A 110 -15.14 -8.14 -15.03
CA GLY A 110 -15.69 -7.86 -16.36
C GLY A 110 -14.86 -6.83 -17.14
N LEU A 111 -14.45 -5.74 -16.46
CA LEU A 111 -13.62 -4.69 -17.05
C LEU A 111 -12.23 -5.20 -17.43
N HIS A 112 -11.71 -6.16 -16.68
CA HIS A 112 -10.40 -6.76 -16.93
C HIS A 112 -10.43 -7.84 -18.01
N GLY A 113 -11.58 -8.16 -18.58
CA GLY A 113 -11.71 -9.23 -19.56
C GLY A 113 -11.31 -10.61 -19.01
N ALA A 114 -11.52 -10.82 -17.70
CA ALA A 114 -11.00 -11.97 -16.97
C ALA A 114 -11.34 -13.32 -17.62
N HIS A 115 -12.54 -13.47 -18.17
CA HIS A 115 -12.96 -14.69 -18.86
C HIS A 115 -12.08 -15.01 -20.07
N ASP A 116 -11.69 -14.01 -20.86
CA ASP A 116 -10.91 -14.23 -22.09
C ASP A 116 -9.42 -14.38 -21.78
N VAL A 117 -8.93 -13.59 -20.85
CA VAL A 117 -7.53 -13.63 -20.40
C VAL A 117 -7.22 -14.97 -19.73
N ALA A 118 -8.14 -15.51 -18.92
CA ALA A 118 -7.97 -16.78 -18.21
C ALA A 118 -7.67 -17.97 -19.13
N LYS A 119 -8.16 -17.97 -20.35
CA LYS A 119 -7.92 -19.05 -21.35
C LYS A 119 -6.43 -19.24 -21.66
N PHE A 120 -5.62 -18.20 -21.46
CA PHE A 120 -4.19 -18.18 -21.74
C PHE A 120 -3.33 -18.26 -20.47
N MET A 121 -3.95 -18.21 -19.29
CA MET A 121 -3.24 -18.25 -18.00
C MET A 121 -3.07 -19.69 -17.50
N PRO A 122 -1.88 -20.07 -17.01
CA PRO A 122 -1.73 -21.27 -16.19
C PRO A 122 -2.66 -21.24 -14.98
N GLN A 123 -3.11 -22.40 -14.52
CA GLN A 123 -4.04 -22.50 -13.38
C GLN A 123 -3.57 -21.73 -12.15
N GLY A 124 -2.25 -21.80 -11.82
CA GLY A 124 -1.67 -21.05 -10.70
C GLY A 124 -1.77 -19.54 -10.86
N MET A 125 -1.64 -19.02 -12.11
CA MET A 125 -1.81 -17.60 -12.41
C MET A 125 -3.28 -17.17 -12.28
N GLN A 126 -4.21 -17.99 -12.72
CA GLN A 126 -5.65 -17.75 -12.53
C GLN A 126 -6.02 -17.71 -11.05
N ALA A 127 -5.48 -18.65 -10.26
CA ALA A 127 -5.69 -18.70 -8.81
C ALA A 127 -5.13 -17.45 -8.12
N ALA A 128 -3.91 -17.01 -8.50
CA ALA A 128 -3.28 -15.80 -7.98
C ALA A 128 -4.10 -14.53 -8.32
N GLY A 129 -4.58 -14.40 -9.56
CA GLY A 129 -5.45 -13.31 -9.98
C GLY A 129 -6.76 -13.28 -9.17
N THR A 130 -7.41 -14.43 -9.02
CA THR A 130 -8.62 -14.55 -8.21
C THR A 130 -8.38 -14.17 -6.75
N ALA A 131 -7.24 -14.60 -6.17
CA ALA A 131 -6.88 -14.25 -4.80
C ALA A 131 -6.66 -12.74 -4.64
N MET A 132 -6.06 -12.08 -5.63
CA MET A 132 -5.87 -10.63 -5.65
C MET A 132 -7.24 -9.92 -5.64
N HIS A 133 -8.15 -10.24 -6.55
CA HIS A 133 -9.47 -9.61 -6.61
C HIS A 133 -10.28 -9.82 -5.33
N ARG A 134 -10.25 -11.02 -4.74
CA ARG A 134 -10.89 -11.29 -3.43
C ARG A 134 -10.29 -10.47 -2.31
N SER A 135 -8.97 -10.36 -2.25
CA SER A 135 -8.30 -9.56 -1.20
C SER A 135 -8.63 -8.07 -1.33
N ALA A 136 -8.80 -7.57 -2.55
CA ALA A 136 -9.22 -6.20 -2.79
C ALA A 136 -10.67 -5.95 -2.36
N SER A 137 -11.61 -6.87 -2.62
CA SER A 137 -12.97 -6.77 -2.08
C SER A 137 -13.01 -6.85 -0.55
N GLN A 138 -12.15 -7.69 0.07
CA GLN A 138 -12.02 -7.73 1.53
C GLN A 138 -11.45 -6.43 2.09
N PHE A 139 -10.49 -5.82 1.39
CA PHE A 139 -10.01 -4.48 1.75
C PHE A 139 -11.13 -3.43 1.63
N ALA A 140 -11.92 -3.48 0.56
CA ALA A 140 -13.04 -2.54 0.38
C ALA A 140 -14.02 -2.61 1.57
N ILE A 141 -14.35 -3.82 2.06
CA ILE A 141 -15.17 -4.00 3.26
C ILE A 141 -14.48 -3.39 4.48
N ALA A 142 -13.20 -3.68 4.72
CA ALA A 142 -12.46 -3.13 5.86
C ALA A 142 -12.36 -1.60 5.83
N ALA A 143 -12.19 -1.01 4.65
CA ALA A 143 -12.20 0.44 4.48
C ALA A 143 -13.60 1.03 4.73
N LYS A 144 -14.66 0.33 4.30
CA LYS A 144 -16.03 0.75 4.58
C LYS A 144 -16.34 0.75 6.08
N ASP A 145 -15.91 -0.28 6.80
CA ASP A 145 -16.05 -0.34 8.25
C ASP A 145 -15.24 0.78 8.94
N ALA A 146 -14.06 1.10 8.41
CA ALA A 146 -13.22 2.18 8.91
C ALA A 146 -13.84 3.57 8.72
N SER A 147 -14.75 3.77 7.77
CA SER A 147 -15.46 5.04 7.63
C SER A 147 -16.33 5.37 8.86
N VAL A 148 -16.73 4.33 9.60
CA VAL A 148 -17.52 4.46 10.84
C VAL A 148 -16.62 4.41 12.08
N THR A 149 -15.61 3.53 12.07
CA THR A 149 -14.78 3.24 13.26
C THR A 149 -13.50 4.07 13.34
N GLY A 150 -13.01 4.60 12.21
CA GLY A 150 -11.72 5.27 12.12
C GLY A 150 -10.53 4.30 12.14
N ASP A 151 -10.73 2.98 11.95
CA ASP A 151 -9.65 1.97 12.04
C ASP A 151 -8.74 1.98 10.80
N LEU A 152 -7.86 2.98 10.74
CA LEU A 152 -6.81 3.06 9.71
C LEU A 152 -5.87 1.86 9.76
N LYS A 153 -5.53 1.35 10.96
CA LYS A 153 -4.59 0.23 11.12
C LYS A 153 -5.15 -1.05 10.47
N GLY A 154 -6.42 -1.35 10.70
CA GLY A 154 -7.11 -2.49 10.08
C GLY A 154 -7.18 -2.34 8.56
N SER A 155 -7.49 -1.15 8.07
CA SER A 155 -7.50 -0.84 6.63
C SER A 155 -6.13 -1.03 5.99
N LEU A 156 -5.05 -0.53 6.60
CA LEU A 156 -3.68 -0.71 6.10
C LEU A 156 -3.27 -2.19 6.11
N ALA A 157 -3.64 -2.95 7.15
CA ALA A 157 -3.37 -4.38 7.20
C ALA A 157 -4.11 -5.16 6.08
N ALA A 158 -5.34 -4.75 5.75
CA ALA A 158 -6.07 -5.32 4.62
C ALA A 158 -5.44 -4.94 3.27
N LEU A 159 -5.01 -3.68 3.08
CA LEU A 159 -4.31 -3.23 1.88
C LEU A 159 -2.98 -3.96 1.68
N ALA A 160 -2.24 -4.21 2.75
CA ALA A 160 -1.00 -4.98 2.69
C ALA A 160 -1.23 -6.40 2.13
N ARG A 161 -2.35 -7.05 2.47
CA ARG A 161 -2.71 -8.35 1.89
C ARG A 161 -2.97 -8.27 0.39
N VAL A 162 -3.60 -7.20 -0.11
CA VAL A 162 -3.75 -6.97 -1.56
C VAL A 162 -2.37 -6.89 -2.22
N SER A 163 -1.47 -6.06 -1.70
CA SER A 163 -0.12 -5.89 -2.24
C SER A 163 0.68 -7.21 -2.23
N GLN A 164 0.53 -8.04 -1.19
CA GLN A 164 1.18 -9.35 -1.11
C GLN A 164 0.73 -10.29 -2.24
N THR A 165 -0.54 -10.28 -2.63
CA THR A 165 -1.01 -11.09 -3.77
C THR A 165 -0.43 -10.60 -5.09
N CYS A 166 -0.28 -9.29 -5.29
CA CYS A 166 0.40 -8.72 -6.47
C CYS A 166 1.86 -9.20 -6.53
N VAL A 167 2.60 -9.08 -5.42
CA VAL A 167 4.00 -9.51 -5.32
C VAL A 167 4.14 -11.01 -5.62
N ALA A 168 3.28 -11.85 -5.03
CA ALA A 168 3.32 -13.31 -5.24
C ALA A 168 3.11 -13.69 -6.72
N CYS A 169 2.14 -13.05 -7.39
CA CYS A 169 1.90 -13.30 -8.82
C CYS A 169 3.09 -12.84 -9.68
N HIS A 170 3.61 -11.63 -9.43
CA HIS A 170 4.71 -11.05 -10.20
C HIS A 170 6.06 -11.73 -9.93
N ALA A 171 6.22 -12.39 -8.80
CA ALA A 171 7.39 -13.22 -8.51
C ALA A 171 7.36 -14.58 -9.25
N ALA A 172 6.16 -15.08 -9.57
CA ALA A 172 5.99 -16.41 -10.20
C ALA A 172 5.82 -16.33 -11.72
N TYR A 173 5.25 -15.25 -12.25
CA TYR A 173 4.86 -15.14 -13.65
C TYR A 173 5.36 -13.86 -14.31
N ARG A 174 5.61 -13.94 -15.61
CA ARG A 174 5.83 -12.79 -16.51
C ARG A 174 5.11 -13.02 -17.83
N ILE A 175 4.74 -11.95 -18.49
CA ILE A 175 4.03 -12.02 -19.77
C ILE A 175 4.88 -11.50 -20.92
N GLN A 176 4.69 -12.08 -22.11
CA GLN A 176 5.35 -11.67 -23.34
C GLN A 176 4.31 -11.40 -24.42
#